data_d45ca3bdb5d5eeb3bdefb91c6ab4ca65
#
_entry.id   d45ca3bdb5d5eeb3bdefb91c6ab4ca65
#
_cell.length_a   1.000
_cell.length_b   1.000
_cell.length_c   1.000
_cell.angle_alpha   90.00
_cell.angle_beta   90.00
_cell.angle_gamma   90.00
#
_symmetry.space_group_name_H-M   'P 1'
#
loop_
_entity.id
_entity.type
_entity.pdbx_description
1 polymer ?
#
loop_
_entity_poly.entity_id
_entity_poly.type
_entity_poly.pdbx_seq_one_letter_code
_entity_poly.pdbx_strand_id
1 'polypeptide(L)'
;MRQVTFGGANSLDNFIARSDHGVDWLLWCDEAAQIMAEFWPTIDTVVMGRKTYDVQRRMSADGVTPEGDYSGVKTYVFSRTLPEGPDGGATIVREDAADFVRRLKAQDGKGICVMGGGDLARSLFEAGLIDRLGLNIHPVLLGSGIPLFHQMTRPIGLELEESRPFKNGCIYASYRVVY
;
A
#
# COMPACT_ATOMS: atom_id res chain seq x y z
N MET A 1 -4.92 -9.68 17.28
CA MET A 1 -5.41 -9.36 15.92
C MET A 1 -4.24 -8.87 15.08
N ARG A 2 -4.21 -9.24 13.80
CA ARG A 2 -3.16 -8.84 12.86
C ARG A 2 -3.24 -7.34 12.55
N GLN A 3 -2.09 -6.68 12.46
CA GLN A 3 -2.01 -5.26 12.11
C GLN A 3 -2.18 -5.08 10.60
N VAL A 4 -2.99 -4.11 10.20
CA VAL A 4 -3.19 -3.72 8.80
C VAL A 4 -2.51 -2.39 8.56
N THR A 5 -1.52 -2.38 7.67
CA THR A 5 -0.76 -1.19 7.29
C THR A 5 -1.06 -0.81 5.85
N PHE A 6 -1.40 0.44 5.62
CA PHE A 6 -1.47 1.06 4.29
C PHE A 6 -0.37 2.10 4.14
N GLY A 7 0.19 2.22 2.96
CA GLY A 7 1.15 3.27 2.69
C GLY A 7 1.89 3.07 1.38
N GLY A 8 2.87 3.93 1.18
CA GLY A 8 3.71 3.92 -0.01
C GLY A 8 4.45 5.24 -0.19
N ALA A 9 5.15 5.34 -1.32
CA ALA A 9 5.78 6.58 -1.75
C ALA A 9 4.72 7.52 -2.36
N ASN A 10 4.79 8.79 -2.00
CA ASN A 10 3.90 9.83 -2.53
C ASN A 10 4.62 11.17 -2.71
N SER A 11 4.12 12.01 -3.62
CA SER A 11 4.52 13.39 -3.73
C SER A 11 4.03 14.21 -2.52
N LEU A 12 4.58 15.38 -2.29
CA LEU A 12 4.15 16.26 -1.19
C LEU A 12 2.66 16.64 -1.30
N ASP A 13 2.12 16.70 -2.50
CA ASP A 13 0.69 16.93 -2.79
C ASP A 13 -0.15 15.64 -2.95
N ASN A 14 0.35 14.51 -2.37
CA ASN A 14 -0.37 13.24 -2.21
C ASN A 14 -0.75 12.48 -3.48
N PHE A 15 0.08 12.53 -4.51
CA PHE A 15 -0.04 11.65 -5.68
C PHE A 15 0.97 10.49 -5.59
N ILE A 16 0.57 9.29 -6.06
CA ILE A 16 1.43 8.09 -6.13
C ILE A 16 2.07 7.90 -7.50
N ALA A 17 1.53 8.55 -8.53
CA ALA A 17 2.04 8.54 -9.89
C ALA A 17 1.48 9.73 -10.65
N ARG A 18 2.13 10.09 -11.77
CA ARG A 18 1.55 11.02 -12.75
C ARG A 18 0.32 10.41 -13.43
N SER A 19 -0.43 11.22 -14.17
CA SER A 19 -1.63 10.78 -14.92
C SER A 19 -1.33 9.71 -15.97
N ASP A 20 -0.10 9.67 -16.48
CA ASP A 20 0.41 8.65 -17.42
C ASP A 20 0.98 7.39 -16.72
N HIS A 21 0.80 7.28 -15.41
CA HIS A 21 1.37 6.26 -14.51
C HIS A 21 2.90 6.38 -14.29
N GLY A 22 3.54 7.45 -14.73
CA GLY A 22 4.97 7.68 -14.53
C GLY A 22 5.34 7.89 -13.06
N VAL A 23 6.45 7.27 -12.65
CA VAL A 23 6.99 7.32 -11.28
C VAL A 23 8.48 7.70 -11.26
N ASP A 24 8.99 8.31 -12.33
CA ASP A 24 10.38 8.74 -12.51
C ASP A 24 10.82 9.87 -11.56
N TRP A 25 9.88 10.47 -10.83
CA TRP A 25 10.12 11.45 -9.77
C TRP A 25 10.50 10.82 -8.42
N LEU A 26 10.42 9.49 -8.29
CA LEU A 26 10.80 8.80 -7.06
C LEU A 26 12.31 8.88 -6.83
N LEU A 27 12.70 9.30 -5.64
CA LEU A 27 14.10 9.37 -5.19
C LEU A 27 14.39 8.17 -4.30
N TRP A 28 15.14 7.22 -4.83
CA TRP A 28 15.59 6.05 -4.07
C TRP A 28 16.79 6.39 -3.19
N CYS A 29 16.89 5.79 -2.02
CA CYS A 29 18.01 5.95 -1.10
C CYS A 29 18.11 4.76 -0.13
N ASP A 30 19.27 4.59 0.48
CA ASP A 30 19.54 3.50 1.42
C ASP A 30 18.61 3.55 2.64
N GLU A 31 18.25 4.76 3.10
CA GLU A 31 17.35 4.93 4.23
C GLU A 31 15.94 4.37 3.93
N ALA A 32 15.45 4.58 2.71
CA ALA A 32 14.17 4.00 2.27
C ALA A 32 14.27 2.47 2.16
N ALA A 33 15.35 1.95 1.58
CA ALA A 33 15.62 0.51 1.49
C ALA A 33 15.68 -0.14 2.88
N GLN A 34 16.30 0.52 3.86
CA GLN A 34 16.35 0.03 5.24
C GLN A 34 14.95 -0.07 5.86
N ILE A 35 14.09 0.92 5.69
CA ILE A 35 12.70 0.87 6.20
C ILE A 35 11.95 -0.29 5.58
N MET A 36 12.11 -0.54 4.28
CA MET A 36 11.50 -1.69 3.60
C MET A 36 12.03 -3.01 4.13
N ALA A 37 13.35 -3.11 4.36
CA ALA A 37 13.97 -4.31 4.94
C ALA A 37 13.49 -4.61 6.37
N GLU A 38 13.18 -3.58 7.17
CA GLU A 38 12.60 -3.71 8.51
C GLU A 38 11.11 -4.07 8.45
N PHE A 39 10.36 -3.56 7.46
CA PHE A 39 8.92 -3.74 7.32
C PHE A 39 8.51 -5.12 6.81
N TRP A 40 9.10 -5.60 5.70
CA TRP A 40 8.66 -6.83 5.04
C TRP A 40 8.72 -8.09 5.91
N PRO A 41 9.70 -8.31 6.79
CA PRO A 41 9.70 -9.45 7.72
C PRO A 41 8.51 -9.48 8.70
N THR A 42 7.82 -8.34 8.88
CA THR A 42 6.64 -8.23 9.74
C THR A 42 5.32 -8.57 9.02
N ILE A 43 5.38 -8.80 7.70
CA ILE A 43 4.22 -9.01 6.82
C ILE A 43 4.22 -10.47 6.32
N ASP A 44 3.05 -11.10 6.27
CA ASP A 44 2.82 -12.39 5.61
C ASP A 44 1.68 -12.34 4.60
N THR A 45 0.98 -11.23 4.50
CA THR A 45 -0.17 -11.08 3.63
C THR A 45 -0.17 -9.70 2.98
N VAL A 46 -0.39 -9.69 1.68
CA VAL A 46 -0.60 -8.47 0.89
C VAL A 46 -2.01 -8.47 0.32
N VAL A 47 -2.68 -7.34 0.36
CA VAL A 47 -3.95 -7.12 -0.32
C VAL A 47 -3.84 -5.92 -1.27
N MET A 48 -4.41 -6.05 -2.46
CA MET A 48 -4.39 -4.98 -3.45
C MET A 48 -5.62 -4.99 -4.36
N GLY A 49 -5.90 -3.86 -4.97
CA GLY A 49 -6.90 -3.75 -6.03
C GLY A 49 -6.32 -4.18 -7.38
N ARG A 50 -7.21 -4.55 -8.32
CA ARG A 50 -6.83 -4.99 -9.67
C ARG A 50 -5.87 -4.03 -10.39
N LYS A 51 -6.12 -2.72 -10.35
CA LYS A 51 -5.25 -1.76 -11.07
C LYS A 51 -3.79 -1.81 -10.60
N THR A 52 -3.58 -1.93 -9.29
CA THR A 52 -2.25 -2.10 -8.69
C THR A 52 -1.61 -3.42 -9.14
N TYR A 53 -2.40 -4.49 -9.16
CA TYR A 53 -1.95 -5.81 -9.65
C TYR A 53 -1.54 -5.76 -11.12
N ASP A 54 -2.33 -5.12 -11.97
CA ASP A 54 -2.01 -4.97 -13.41
C ASP A 54 -0.71 -4.17 -13.62
N VAL A 55 -0.45 -3.15 -12.77
CA VAL A 55 0.83 -2.39 -12.80
C VAL A 55 1.99 -3.29 -12.38
N GLN A 56 1.86 -4.02 -11.28
CA GLN A 56 2.91 -4.93 -10.81
C GLN A 56 3.26 -6.00 -11.86
N ARG A 57 2.26 -6.58 -12.50
CA ARG A 57 2.48 -7.58 -13.56
C ARG A 57 3.28 -7.00 -14.74
N ARG A 58 2.98 -5.77 -15.15
CA ARG A 58 3.74 -5.07 -16.20
C ARG A 58 5.18 -4.83 -15.76
N MET A 59 5.41 -4.28 -14.57
CA MET A 59 6.75 -4.04 -14.06
C MET A 59 7.57 -5.34 -13.97
N SER A 60 6.96 -6.43 -13.51
CA SER A 60 7.63 -7.75 -13.46
C SER A 60 7.95 -8.28 -14.86
N ALA A 61 7.09 -8.08 -15.85
CA ALA A 61 7.35 -8.46 -17.24
C ALA A 61 8.51 -7.66 -17.86
N ASP A 62 8.67 -6.39 -17.43
CA ASP A 62 9.78 -5.51 -17.85
C ASP A 62 11.07 -5.75 -17.03
N GLY A 63 11.11 -6.79 -16.19
CA GLY A 63 12.27 -7.15 -15.37
C GLY A 63 12.47 -6.25 -14.14
N VAL A 64 11.52 -5.39 -13.82
CA VAL A 64 11.54 -4.58 -12.60
C VAL A 64 10.91 -5.40 -11.47
N THR A 65 11.76 -6.01 -10.65
CA THR A 65 11.30 -6.66 -9.42
C THR A 65 11.23 -5.63 -8.29
N PRO A 66 10.13 -5.54 -7.55
CA PRO A 66 10.09 -4.73 -6.34
C PRO A 66 11.19 -5.17 -5.36
N GLU A 67 11.91 -4.24 -4.75
CA GLU A 67 12.88 -4.56 -3.70
C GLU A 67 12.18 -5.20 -2.50
N GLY A 68 12.63 -6.37 -2.08
CA GLY A 68 12.17 -7.10 -0.90
C GLY A 68 12.04 -8.61 -1.13
N ASP A 69 12.21 -9.39 -0.08
CA ASP A 69 11.92 -10.82 -0.10
C ASP A 69 10.41 -11.02 0.17
N TYR A 70 9.67 -11.31 -0.90
CA TYR A 70 8.24 -11.63 -0.84
C TYR A 70 7.98 -13.14 -0.74
N SER A 71 9.01 -13.95 -0.51
CA SER A 71 8.86 -15.39 -0.36
C SER A 71 7.96 -15.71 0.83
N GLY A 72 6.92 -16.51 0.59
CA GLY A 72 5.95 -16.88 1.62
C GLY A 72 4.86 -15.83 1.92
N VAL A 73 4.84 -14.68 1.23
CA VAL A 73 3.79 -13.67 1.37
C VAL A 73 2.58 -14.07 0.53
N LYS A 74 1.41 -14.21 1.16
CA LYS A 74 0.14 -14.48 0.48
C LYS A 74 -0.40 -13.20 -0.15
N THR A 75 -0.68 -13.21 -1.44
CA THR A 75 -1.21 -12.05 -2.16
C THR A 75 -2.67 -12.27 -2.54
N TYR A 76 -3.54 -11.33 -2.16
CA TYR A 76 -4.95 -11.30 -2.53
C TYR A 76 -5.26 -10.07 -3.37
N VAL A 77 -5.96 -10.28 -4.49
CA VAL A 77 -6.30 -9.20 -5.45
C VAL A 77 -7.81 -9.06 -5.53
N PHE A 78 -8.32 -7.92 -5.12
CA PHE A 78 -9.75 -7.62 -5.24
C PHE A 78 -10.10 -7.17 -6.65
N SER A 79 -10.97 -7.95 -7.30
CA SER A 79 -11.42 -7.69 -8.67
C SER A 79 -12.87 -8.15 -8.88
N ARG A 80 -13.68 -7.30 -9.51
CA ARG A 80 -15.04 -7.64 -9.94
C ARG A 80 -15.10 -8.29 -11.32
N THR A 81 -14.00 -8.24 -12.08
CA THR A 81 -13.97 -8.60 -13.50
C THR A 81 -13.05 -9.78 -13.81
N LEU A 82 -12.01 -10.03 -13.01
CA LEU A 82 -11.17 -11.22 -13.16
C LEU A 82 -11.90 -12.45 -12.61
N PRO A 83 -11.65 -13.64 -13.19
CA PRO A 83 -12.11 -14.90 -12.59
C PRO A 83 -11.58 -15.06 -11.17
N GLU A 84 -12.41 -15.57 -10.27
CA GLU A 84 -11.99 -15.88 -8.90
C GLU A 84 -11.04 -17.08 -8.88
N GLY A 85 -10.05 -17.07 -8.00
CA GLY A 85 -9.09 -18.15 -7.81
C GLY A 85 -7.64 -17.77 -8.08
N PRO A 86 -6.74 -18.75 -8.24
CA PRO A 86 -5.30 -18.51 -8.42
C PRO A 86 -5.00 -17.79 -9.75
N ASP A 87 -4.12 -16.78 -9.71
CA ASP A 87 -3.59 -16.09 -10.88
C ASP A 87 -2.17 -15.57 -10.58
N GLY A 88 -1.16 -16.08 -11.28
CA GLY A 88 0.22 -15.56 -11.24
C GLY A 88 0.86 -15.44 -9.86
N GLY A 89 0.59 -16.37 -8.94
CA GLY A 89 1.08 -16.34 -7.56
C GLY A 89 0.19 -15.54 -6.59
N ALA A 90 -0.85 -14.87 -7.10
CA ALA A 90 -1.89 -14.22 -6.31
C ALA A 90 -3.18 -15.03 -6.28
N THR A 91 -4.10 -14.67 -5.40
CA THR A 91 -5.48 -15.18 -5.36
C THR A 91 -6.44 -14.05 -5.66
N ILE A 92 -7.24 -14.20 -6.71
CA ILE A 92 -8.29 -13.24 -7.06
C ILE A 92 -9.50 -13.46 -6.14
N VAL A 93 -9.96 -12.36 -5.53
CA VAL A 93 -11.09 -12.34 -4.59
C VAL A 93 -12.19 -11.43 -5.15
N ARG A 94 -13.43 -11.91 -5.17
CA ARG A 94 -14.60 -11.18 -5.67
C ARG A 94 -15.54 -10.67 -4.58
N GLU A 95 -15.37 -11.16 -3.36
CA GLU A 95 -16.16 -10.71 -2.22
C GLU A 95 -15.81 -9.30 -1.77
N ASP A 96 -16.59 -8.75 -0.84
CA ASP A 96 -16.32 -7.43 -0.24
C ASP A 96 -14.96 -7.41 0.46
N ALA A 97 -14.16 -6.39 0.16
CA ALA A 97 -12.80 -6.28 0.67
C ALA A 97 -12.74 -6.06 2.19
N ALA A 98 -13.70 -5.30 2.75
CA ALA A 98 -13.73 -5.03 4.18
C ALA A 98 -14.08 -6.32 4.96
N ASP A 99 -15.02 -7.11 4.47
CA ASP A 99 -15.39 -8.38 5.09
C ASP A 99 -14.25 -9.39 5.02
N PHE A 100 -13.57 -9.48 3.87
CA PHE A 100 -12.43 -10.35 3.71
C PHE A 100 -11.27 -9.94 4.66
N VAL A 101 -10.88 -8.68 4.68
CA VAL A 101 -9.79 -8.18 5.52
C VAL A 101 -10.15 -8.31 7.01
N ARG A 102 -11.41 -8.11 7.39
CA ARG A 102 -11.87 -8.33 8.77
C ARG A 102 -11.65 -9.77 9.22
N ARG A 103 -11.96 -10.75 8.35
CA ARG A 103 -11.69 -12.17 8.64
C ARG A 103 -10.19 -12.48 8.71
N LEU A 104 -9.38 -11.94 7.79
CA LEU A 104 -7.92 -12.09 7.85
C LEU A 104 -7.35 -11.53 9.15
N LYS A 105 -7.84 -10.37 9.57
CA LYS A 105 -7.38 -9.68 10.77
C LYS A 105 -7.67 -10.50 12.05
N ALA A 106 -8.72 -11.32 12.04
CA ALA A 106 -9.09 -12.20 13.16
C ALA A 106 -8.29 -13.52 13.22
N GLN A 107 -7.56 -13.87 12.15
CA GLN A 107 -6.73 -15.08 12.10
C GLN A 107 -5.37 -14.86 12.75
N ASP A 108 -4.67 -15.94 13.07
CA ASP A 108 -3.26 -15.90 13.44
C ASP A 108 -2.39 -15.60 12.22
N GLY A 109 -1.29 -14.87 12.45
CA GLY A 109 -0.34 -14.49 11.40
C GLY A 109 0.38 -13.19 11.71
N LYS A 110 1.25 -12.79 10.78
CA LYS A 110 1.93 -11.51 10.81
C LYS A 110 1.01 -10.38 10.31
N GLY A 111 1.57 -9.20 10.03
CA GLY A 111 0.85 -8.06 9.50
C GLY A 111 0.27 -8.28 8.10
N ILE A 112 -0.68 -7.43 7.74
CA ILE A 112 -1.32 -7.35 6.43
C ILE A 112 -0.92 -6.01 5.81
N CYS A 113 -0.30 -6.04 4.63
CA CYS A 113 0.03 -4.83 3.86
C CYS A 113 -1.04 -4.55 2.82
N VAL A 114 -1.60 -3.36 2.83
CA VAL A 114 -2.48 -2.85 1.77
C VAL A 114 -1.61 -2.08 0.77
N MET A 115 -1.31 -2.68 -0.38
CA MET A 115 -0.48 -2.07 -1.43
C MET A 115 -1.23 -1.08 -2.34
N GLY A 116 -2.51 -0.85 -2.09
CA GLY A 116 -3.32 0.05 -2.89
C GLY A 116 -4.35 -0.69 -3.76
N GLY A 117 -5.14 -0.10 -4.71
CA GLY A 117 -5.20 1.36 -4.97
C GLY A 117 -6.04 2.12 -3.94
N GLY A 118 -6.11 3.44 -4.19
CA GLY A 118 -6.78 4.36 -3.27
C GLY A 118 -8.25 4.03 -2.98
N ASP A 119 -9.00 3.48 -3.94
CA ASP A 119 -10.40 3.05 -3.70
C ASP A 119 -10.49 1.89 -2.69
N LEU A 120 -9.57 0.90 -2.78
CA LEU A 120 -9.50 -0.18 -1.81
C LEU A 120 -9.13 0.37 -0.43
N ALA A 121 -8.10 1.20 -0.37
CA ALA A 121 -7.67 1.82 0.89
C ALA A 121 -8.80 2.65 1.51
N ARG A 122 -9.53 3.45 0.71
CA ARG A 122 -10.70 4.21 1.16
C ARG A 122 -11.73 3.30 1.81
N SER A 123 -12.13 2.20 1.16
CA SER A 123 -13.14 1.28 1.72
C SER A 123 -12.69 0.66 3.05
N LEU A 124 -11.41 0.34 3.18
CA LEU A 124 -10.84 -0.21 4.42
C LEU A 124 -10.71 0.84 5.53
N PHE A 125 -10.38 2.10 5.19
CA PHE A 125 -10.41 3.21 6.14
C PHE A 125 -11.82 3.47 6.66
N GLU A 126 -12.82 3.54 5.77
CA GLU A 126 -14.22 3.75 6.14
C GLU A 126 -14.78 2.62 7.01
N ALA A 127 -14.29 1.39 6.82
CA ALA A 127 -14.63 0.22 7.63
C ALA A 127 -13.85 0.11 8.97
N GLY A 128 -12.94 1.04 9.27
CA GLY A 128 -12.14 1.00 10.50
C GLY A 128 -11.13 -0.15 10.56
N LEU A 129 -10.57 -0.56 9.41
CA LEU A 129 -9.73 -1.76 9.32
C LEU A 129 -8.24 -1.47 9.19
N ILE A 130 -7.83 -0.27 8.80
CA ILE A 130 -6.42 0.11 8.69
C ILE A 130 -5.94 0.62 10.06
N ASP A 131 -4.89 0.01 10.59
CA ASP A 131 -4.33 0.35 11.91
C ASP A 131 -3.18 1.36 11.81
N ARG A 132 -2.40 1.27 10.71
CA ARG A 132 -1.23 2.11 10.47
C ARG A 132 -1.20 2.68 9.07
N LEU A 133 -0.64 3.87 8.97
CA LEU A 133 -0.34 4.56 7.71
C LEU A 133 1.16 4.86 7.68
N GLY A 134 1.87 4.38 6.65
CA GLY A 134 3.30 4.65 6.43
C GLY A 134 3.52 5.39 5.12
N LEU A 135 4.10 6.57 5.15
CA LEU A 135 4.31 7.43 3.99
C LEU A 135 5.79 7.69 3.78
N ASN A 136 6.28 7.53 2.55
CA ASN A 136 7.53 8.08 2.09
C ASN A 136 7.23 9.29 1.21
N ILE A 137 7.28 10.48 1.81
CA ILE A 137 6.89 11.75 1.18
C ILE A 137 8.08 12.29 0.43
N HIS A 138 7.95 12.42 -0.89
CA HIS A 138 8.96 12.95 -1.77
C HIS A 138 8.86 14.47 -1.93
N PRO A 139 9.98 15.19 -2.01
CA PRO A 139 10.01 16.66 -2.08
C PRO A 139 9.68 17.16 -3.51
N VAL A 140 8.49 16.83 -3.99
CA VAL A 140 7.99 17.19 -5.32
C VAL A 140 6.50 17.49 -5.27
N LEU A 141 6.06 18.45 -6.06
CA LEU A 141 4.65 18.71 -6.35
C LEU A 141 4.36 18.24 -7.77
N LEU A 142 3.45 17.30 -7.94
CA LEU A 142 3.03 16.82 -9.26
C LEU A 142 1.90 17.67 -9.87
N GLY A 143 1.12 18.36 -9.04
CA GLY A 143 0.01 19.21 -9.45
C GLY A 143 -1.21 18.41 -9.92
N SER A 144 -1.00 17.24 -10.52
CA SER A 144 -2.04 16.30 -10.93
C SER A 144 -1.46 14.89 -11.05
N GLY A 145 -2.33 13.87 -10.95
CA GLY A 145 -1.87 12.48 -11.02
C GLY A 145 -2.88 11.50 -10.42
N ILE A 146 -2.39 10.33 -10.07
CA ILE A 146 -3.15 9.29 -9.37
C ILE A 146 -3.05 9.58 -7.87
N PRO A 147 -4.15 9.94 -7.20
CA PRO A 147 -4.11 10.30 -5.79
C PRO A 147 -3.86 9.08 -4.90
N LEU A 148 -3.09 9.26 -3.83
CA LEU A 148 -2.92 8.26 -2.77
C LEU A 148 -4.23 8.07 -1.99
N PHE A 149 -4.90 9.18 -1.65
CA PHE A 149 -6.16 9.17 -0.91
C PHE A 149 -7.31 9.62 -1.80
N HIS A 150 -8.39 8.85 -1.78
CA HIS A 150 -9.66 9.23 -2.41
C HIS A 150 -10.57 9.91 -1.40
N GLN A 151 -11.61 10.59 -1.90
CA GLN A 151 -12.59 11.28 -1.05
C GLN A 151 -13.21 10.30 -0.05
N MET A 152 -13.13 10.63 1.24
CA MET A 152 -13.73 9.89 2.35
C MET A 152 -15.00 10.57 2.85
N THR A 153 -15.89 9.79 3.45
CA THR A 153 -17.18 10.29 3.97
C THR A 153 -17.04 11.05 5.28
N ARG A 154 -15.94 10.82 6.03
CA ARG A 154 -15.66 11.47 7.31
C ARG A 154 -14.14 11.64 7.51
N PRO A 155 -13.72 12.62 8.32
CA PRO A 155 -12.33 12.70 8.77
C PRO A 155 -11.92 11.45 9.56
N ILE A 156 -10.63 11.07 9.42
CA ILE A 156 -10.01 9.99 10.18
C ILE A 156 -8.81 10.57 10.92
N GLY A 157 -8.76 10.34 12.22
CA GLY A 157 -7.68 10.82 13.08
C GLY A 157 -6.38 10.05 12.84
N LEU A 158 -5.25 10.75 12.95
CA LEU A 158 -3.92 10.15 12.85
C LEU A 158 -3.07 10.62 14.03
N GLU A 159 -2.36 9.69 14.67
CA GLU A 159 -1.37 9.99 15.67
C GLU A 159 0.01 9.63 15.16
N LEU A 160 0.91 10.61 15.13
CA LEU A 160 2.28 10.41 14.66
C LEU A 160 3.01 9.44 15.59
N GLU A 161 3.55 8.35 15.03
CA GLU A 161 4.40 7.39 15.73
C GLU A 161 5.88 7.64 15.44
N GLU A 162 6.20 8.00 14.20
CA GLU A 162 7.56 8.21 13.76
C GLU A 162 7.65 9.22 12.61
N SER A 163 8.73 10.00 12.56
CA SER A 163 9.13 10.76 11.40
C SER A 163 10.66 10.74 11.24
N ARG A 164 11.13 10.43 10.03
CA ARG A 164 12.57 10.43 9.68
C ARG A 164 12.79 11.25 8.42
N PRO A 165 13.53 12.37 8.48
CA PRO A 165 14.01 13.03 7.28
C PRO A 165 15.17 12.21 6.68
N PHE A 166 15.18 12.06 5.35
CA PHE A 166 16.25 11.39 4.61
C PHE A 166 17.19 12.41 3.98
N LYS A 167 18.42 12.01 3.69
CA LYS A 167 19.44 12.89 3.09
C LYS A 167 19.06 13.42 1.70
N ASN A 168 18.23 12.67 0.96
CA ASN A 168 17.72 13.05 -0.35
C ASN A 168 16.52 14.02 -0.30
N GLY A 169 16.12 14.47 0.89
CA GLY A 169 15.00 15.39 1.11
C GLY A 169 13.63 14.72 1.28
N CYS A 170 13.53 13.39 1.13
CA CYS A 170 12.31 12.66 1.47
C CYS A 170 12.07 12.64 2.98
N ILE A 171 10.82 12.43 3.37
CA ILE A 171 10.42 12.27 4.77
C ILE A 171 9.61 10.97 4.89
N TYR A 172 10.11 10.03 5.68
CA TYR A 172 9.27 8.93 6.13
C TYR A 172 8.44 9.38 7.33
N ALA A 173 7.14 9.09 7.29
CA ALA A 173 6.24 9.33 8.41
C ALA A 173 5.32 8.12 8.62
N SER A 174 5.23 7.66 9.86
CA SER A 174 4.32 6.59 10.27
C SER A 174 3.31 7.10 11.28
N TYR A 175 2.05 6.72 11.08
CA TYR A 175 0.94 7.15 11.92
C TYR A 175 0.12 5.94 12.37
N ARG A 176 -0.35 5.98 13.62
CA ARG A 176 -1.46 5.16 14.08
C ARG A 176 -2.79 5.78 13.66
N VAL A 177 -3.70 4.96 13.14
CA VAL A 177 -5.04 5.42 12.74
C VAL A 177 -5.96 5.39 13.97
N VAL A 178 -6.74 6.48 14.15
CA VAL A 178 -7.69 6.66 15.26
C VAL A 178 -9.10 6.84 14.70
N TYR A 179 -10.00 5.93 15.06
CA TYR A 179 -11.40 5.92 14.58
C TYR A 179 -12.39 6.47 15.60
#